data_00d6088aab074a778c22003b31e50b37
#
_entry.id   00d6088aab074a778c22003b31e50b37
#
_cell.length_a   1.000
_cell.length_b   1.000
_cell.length_c   1.000
_cell.angle_alpha   90.00
_cell.angle_beta   90.00
_cell.angle_gamma   90.00
#
_symmetry.space_group_name_H-M   'P 1'
#
loop_
_entity.id
_entity.type
_entity.pdbx_description
1 polymer ?
#
loop_
_entity_poly.entity_id
_entity_poly.type
_entity_poly.pdbx_seq_one_letter_code
_entity_poly.pdbx_strand_id
1 'polypeptide(L)'
;EESIKFYKAHAKRLYNISLRIVRDSGEAEEIMQDTILRFISSDVVPKEPAKVAAWLGRTCIRMSIDAVRKKKREKLFLDEYAGEVCEYDDGESAEVPEVSMEEVRGAIDSLPESYRLILNLVLVEGLDYEEISGLTGEREGTLRTQFSRGKAKLVEKLRRVRQ
;
A
#
# COMPACT_ATOMS: atom_id res chain seq x y z
N GLU A 1 -23.13 8.58 19.30
CA GLU A 1 -23.47 7.20 18.89
C GLU A 1 -23.18 6.93 17.42
N GLU A 2 -23.51 7.86 16.51
CA GLU A 2 -23.20 7.72 15.08
C GLU A 2 -21.70 7.66 14.79
N SER A 3 -20.91 8.47 15.52
CA SER A 3 -19.45 8.47 15.38
C SER A 3 -18.83 7.15 15.81
N ILE A 4 -19.36 6.50 16.82
CA ILE A 4 -18.90 5.19 17.31
C ILE A 4 -19.22 4.10 16.28
N LYS A 5 -20.41 4.11 15.70
CA LYS A 5 -20.82 3.17 14.66
C LYS A 5 -19.95 3.33 13.42
N PHE A 6 -19.68 4.57 13.04
CA PHE A 6 -18.82 4.91 11.91
C PHE A 6 -17.40 4.38 12.13
N TYR A 7 -16.84 4.63 13.31
CA TYR A 7 -15.53 4.14 13.70
C TYR A 7 -15.45 2.61 13.58
N LYS A 8 -16.40 1.90 14.20
CA LYS A 8 -16.44 0.43 14.18
C LYS A 8 -16.56 -0.14 12.76
N ALA A 9 -17.30 0.54 11.89
CA ALA A 9 -17.51 0.09 10.53
C ALA A 9 -16.23 0.17 9.66
N HIS A 10 -15.34 1.12 9.92
CA HIS A 10 -14.22 1.43 9.05
C HIS A 10 -12.83 1.18 9.66
N ALA A 11 -12.72 1.14 10.99
CA ALA A 11 -11.43 1.09 11.67
C ALA A 11 -10.56 -0.10 11.25
N LYS A 12 -11.12 -1.30 11.22
CA LYS A 12 -10.36 -2.52 10.90
C LYS A 12 -9.78 -2.48 9.49
N ARG A 13 -10.59 -2.07 8.51
CA ARG A 13 -10.16 -1.96 7.11
C ARG A 13 -9.03 -0.94 6.96
N LEU A 14 -9.19 0.24 7.54
CA LEU A 14 -8.19 1.31 7.47
C LEU A 14 -6.91 0.93 8.20
N TYR A 15 -7.03 0.31 9.36
CA TYR A 15 -5.88 -0.23 10.09
C TYR A 15 -5.08 -1.21 9.21
N ASN A 16 -5.77 -2.15 8.57
CA ASN A 16 -5.12 -3.14 7.70
C ASN A 16 -4.45 -2.50 6.48
N ILE A 17 -5.10 -1.51 5.85
CA ILE A 17 -4.52 -0.76 4.73
C ILE A 17 -3.21 -0.11 5.18
N SER A 18 -3.25 0.63 6.28
CA SER A 18 -2.07 1.33 6.79
C SER A 18 -0.97 0.37 7.25
N LEU A 19 -1.34 -0.71 7.94
CA LEU A 19 -0.38 -1.71 8.43
C LEU A 19 0.42 -2.35 7.29
N ARG A 20 -0.21 -2.63 6.16
CA ARG A 20 0.49 -3.16 4.98
C ARG A 20 1.53 -2.19 4.43
N ILE A 21 1.31 -0.89 4.59
CA ILE A 21 2.21 0.15 4.07
C ILE A 21 3.29 0.51 5.10
N VAL A 22 2.90 0.85 6.33
CA VAL A 22 3.85 1.35 7.35
C VAL A 22 4.52 0.23 8.14
N ARG A 23 3.90 -0.93 8.26
CA ARG A 23 4.40 -2.13 8.94
C ARG A 23 4.73 -1.94 10.42
N ASP A 24 4.06 -1.02 11.06
CA ASP A 24 4.14 -0.74 12.48
C ASP A 24 2.73 -0.61 13.02
N SER A 25 2.35 -1.42 14.00
CA SER A 25 1.00 -1.48 14.54
C SER A 25 0.56 -0.18 15.21
N GLY A 26 1.45 0.45 15.97
CA GLY A 26 1.17 1.73 16.63
C GLY A 26 0.94 2.86 15.62
N GLU A 27 1.77 2.93 14.61
CA GLU A 27 1.65 3.91 13.52
C GLU A 27 0.39 3.70 12.69
N ALA A 28 0.09 2.44 12.35
CA ALA A 28 -1.11 2.08 11.61
C ALA A 28 -2.38 2.46 12.37
N GLU A 29 -2.41 2.23 13.67
CA GLU A 29 -3.52 2.62 14.53
C GLU A 29 -3.71 4.14 14.56
N GLU A 30 -2.63 4.88 14.72
CA GLU A 30 -2.64 6.36 14.72
C GLU A 30 -3.15 6.91 13.38
N ILE A 31 -2.68 6.38 12.26
CA ILE A 31 -3.11 6.80 10.93
C ILE A 31 -4.58 6.48 10.70
N MET A 32 -5.02 5.30 11.10
CA MET A 32 -6.43 4.91 11.03
C MET A 32 -7.30 5.88 11.79
N GLN A 33 -6.95 6.21 13.02
CA GLN A 33 -7.69 7.15 13.87
C GLN A 33 -7.72 8.56 13.26
N ASP A 34 -6.57 9.05 12.78
CA ASP A 34 -6.47 10.36 12.15
C ASP A 34 -7.30 10.45 10.86
N THR A 35 -7.35 9.37 10.08
CA THR A 35 -8.17 9.29 8.87
C THR A 35 -9.66 9.47 9.20
N ILE A 36 -10.13 8.75 10.22
CA ILE A 36 -11.54 8.82 10.65
C ILE A 36 -11.85 10.21 11.22
N LEU A 37 -10.95 10.78 12.03
CA LEU A 37 -11.12 12.12 12.59
C LEU A 37 -11.19 13.19 11.49
N ARG A 38 -10.39 13.09 10.46
CA ARG A 38 -10.43 14.01 9.32
C ARG A 38 -11.77 13.95 8.62
N PHE A 39 -12.32 12.75 8.43
CA PHE A 39 -13.65 12.59 7.83
C PHE A 39 -14.73 13.26 8.68
N ILE A 40 -14.76 12.99 9.97
CA ILE A 40 -15.77 13.51 10.90
C ILE A 40 -15.68 15.04 11.01
N SER A 41 -14.46 15.58 10.98
CA SER A 41 -14.20 17.03 11.12
C SER A 41 -14.38 17.83 9.84
N SER A 42 -14.47 17.18 8.68
CA SER A 42 -14.55 17.86 7.39
C SER A 42 -16.01 18.09 6.98
N ASP A 43 -16.29 19.30 6.49
CA ASP A 43 -17.60 19.65 5.94
C ASP A 43 -17.76 19.19 4.48
N VAL A 44 -16.63 18.91 3.80
CA VAL A 44 -16.60 18.54 2.39
C VAL A 44 -16.25 17.06 2.25
N VAL A 45 -17.20 16.19 2.59
CA VAL A 45 -17.04 14.74 2.49
C VAL A 45 -18.19 14.14 1.71
N PRO A 46 -17.97 13.02 0.99
CA PRO A 46 -19.05 12.33 0.32
C PRO A 46 -20.06 11.77 1.32
N LYS A 47 -21.30 11.58 0.87
CA LYS A 47 -22.39 11.03 1.70
C LYS A 47 -22.76 9.59 1.30
N GLU A 48 -22.50 9.20 0.07
CA GLU A 48 -22.79 7.85 -0.40
C GLU A 48 -21.80 6.83 0.20
N PRO A 49 -22.28 5.68 0.74
CA PRO A 49 -21.39 4.72 1.41
C PRO A 49 -20.18 4.27 0.60
N ALA A 50 -20.36 4.02 -0.72
CA ALA A 50 -19.25 3.62 -1.59
C ALA A 50 -18.20 4.72 -1.72
N LYS A 51 -18.64 5.96 -1.85
CA LYS A 51 -17.75 7.14 -1.96
C LYS A 51 -17.07 7.43 -0.62
N VAL A 52 -17.74 7.21 0.50
CA VAL A 52 -17.18 7.33 1.85
C VAL A 52 -16.02 6.34 2.01
N ALA A 53 -16.24 5.08 1.68
CA ALA A 53 -15.20 4.04 1.76
C ALA A 53 -14.00 4.38 0.88
N ALA A 54 -14.23 4.84 -0.35
CA ALA A 54 -13.17 5.26 -1.26
C ALA A 54 -12.37 6.46 -0.73
N TRP A 55 -13.06 7.46 -0.20
CA TRP A 55 -12.43 8.65 0.41
C TRP A 55 -11.53 8.26 1.59
N LEU A 56 -12.06 7.44 2.50
CA LEU A 56 -11.31 6.97 3.67
C LEU A 56 -10.09 6.15 3.24
N GLY A 57 -10.26 5.23 2.30
CA GLY A 57 -9.17 4.41 1.79
C GLY A 57 -8.04 5.23 1.17
N ARG A 58 -8.38 6.18 0.30
CA ARG A 58 -7.41 7.07 -0.36
C ARG A 58 -6.68 7.96 0.65
N THR A 59 -7.40 8.53 1.59
CA THR A 59 -6.81 9.38 2.63
C THR A 59 -5.86 8.56 3.51
N CYS A 60 -6.26 7.37 3.91
CA CYS A 60 -5.44 6.46 4.69
C CYS A 60 -4.16 6.06 3.94
N ILE A 61 -4.27 5.71 2.68
CA ILE A 61 -3.12 5.36 1.82
C ILE A 61 -2.16 6.54 1.71
N ARG A 62 -2.67 7.73 1.44
CA ARG A 62 -1.86 8.95 1.33
C ARG A 62 -1.09 9.24 2.61
N MET A 63 -1.77 9.19 3.76
CA MET A 63 -1.15 9.40 5.05
C MET A 63 -0.09 8.34 5.37
N SER A 64 -0.35 7.10 5.00
CA SER A 64 0.58 5.98 5.20
C SER A 64 1.84 6.13 4.33
N ILE A 65 1.67 6.51 3.07
CA ILE A 65 2.79 6.78 2.14
C ILE A 65 3.63 7.97 2.66
N ASP A 66 2.99 9.03 3.11
CA ASP A 66 3.68 10.20 3.68
C ASP A 66 4.49 9.83 4.92
N ALA A 67 3.96 8.97 5.77
CA ALA A 67 4.66 8.45 6.95
C ALA A 67 5.90 7.64 6.57
N VAL A 68 5.81 6.77 5.57
CA VAL A 68 6.93 5.97 5.06
C VAL A 68 8.01 6.89 4.47
N ARG A 69 7.62 7.90 3.69
CA ARG A 69 8.55 8.87 3.10
C ARG A 69 9.27 9.69 4.15
N LYS A 70 8.57 10.10 5.19
CA LYS A 70 9.15 10.83 6.31
C LYS A 70 10.21 9.99 7.02
N LYS A 71 9.92 8.72 7.30
CA LYS A 71 10.88 7.79 7.90
C LYS A 71 12.13 7.59 7.03
N LYS A 72 11.95 7.47 5.72
CA LYS A 72 13.06 7.34 4.77
C LYS A 72 13.97 8.57 4.81
N ARG A 73 13.40 9.76 4.85
CA ARG A 73 14.16 11.01 4.95
C ARG A 73 14.94 11.08 6.25
N GLU A 74 14.34 10.70 7.36
CA GLU A 74 15.00 10.65 8.67
C GLU A 74 16.14 9.61 8.67
N LYS A 75 15.91 8.46 8.06
CA LYS A 75 16.89 7.38 7.95
C LYS A 75 18.07 7.78 7.05
N LEU A 76 17.82 8.50 5.96
CA LEU A 76 18.87 9.05 5.06
C LEU A 76 19.73 10.10 5.75
N PHE A 77 19.18 10.79 6.74
CA PHE A 77 19.92 11.73 7.58
C PHE A 77 20.87 11.04 8.57
N LEU A 78 20.53 9.81 8.96
CA LEU A 78 21.30 9.01 9.92
C LEU A 78 22.29 8.07 9.24
N ASP A 79 21.95 7.57 8.07
CA ASP A 79 22.78 6.66 7.27
C ASP A 79 23.06 7.28 5.90
N GLU A 80 24.32 7.67 5.64
CA GLU A 80 24.77 8.16 4.34
C GLU A 80 24.71 7.09 3.24
N TYR A 81 24.02 5.97 3.46
CA TYR A 81 24.08 4.85 2.54
C TYR A 81 22.75 4.08 2.40
N ALA A 82 22.06 4.26 1.32
CA ALA A 82 21.08 3.31 0.84
C ALA A 82 20.95 3.36 -0.68
N GLY A 83 21.89 2.71 -1.36
CA GLY A 83 21.79 2.48 -2.78
C GLY A 83 21.86 0.99 -3.05
N GLU A 84 20.76 0.26 -2.90
CA GLU A 84 20.65 -1.05 -3.54
C GLU A 84 20.30 -0.84 -5.00
N VAL A 85 21.29 -1.01 -5.86
CA VAL A 85 21.09 -1.10 -7.30
C VAL A 85 20.51 -2.49 -7.59
N CYS A 86 19.21 -2.56 -7.79
CA CYS A 86 18.59 -3.79 -8.29
C CYS A 86 18.91 -3.93 -9.77
N GLU A 87 19.68 -4.93 -10.14
CA GLU A 87 19.82 -5.35 -11.52
C GLU A 87 18.50 -5.98 -11.99
N TYR A 88 18.06 -5.55 -13.14
CA TYR A 88 16.75 -5.89 -13.66
C TYR A 88 16.85 -6.96 -14.74
N ASP A 89 16.10 -8.02 -14.55
CA ASP A 89 15.89 -9.04 -15.56
C ASP A 89 14.48 -8.84 -16.15
N ASP A 90 14.42 -8.56 -17.45
CA ASP A 90 13.17 -8.47 -18.21
C ASP A 90 12.63 -9.88 -18.47
N GLY A 91 12.24 -10.57 -17.41
CA GLY A 91 11.69 -11.91 -17.50
C GLY A 91 10.30 -11.95 -18.11
N GLU A 92 10.11 -12.93 -19.00
CA GLU A 92 8.85 -13.24 -19.68
C GLU A 92 7.66 -13.30 -18.72
N SER A 93 6.46 -12.97 -19.25
CA SER A 93 5.22 -13.06 -18.49
C SER A 93 4.98 -14.49 -18.02
N ALA A 94 5.28 -14.75 -16.79
CA ALA A 94 5.04 -16.04 -16.16
C ALA A 94 3.58 -16.14 -15.72
N GLU A 95 2.93 -17.25 -16.02
CA GLU A 95 1.60 -17.55 -15.48
C GLU A 95 1.64 -17.55 -13.97
N VAL A 96 0.67 -16.87 -13.36
CA VAL A 96 0.53 -16.84 -11.91
C VAL A 96 0.02 -18.22 -11.46
N PRO A 97 0.76 -18.96 -10.62
CA PRO A 97 0.27 -20.23 -10.11
C PRO A 97 -1.00 -20.05 -9.28
N GLU A 98 -1.85 -21.09 -9.24
CA GLU A 98 -3.01 -21.08 -8.36
C GLU A 98 -2.54 -21.05 -6.90
N VAL A 99 -2.77 -19.93 -6.24
CA VAL A 99 -2.38 -19.68 -4.87
C VAL A 99 -3.51 -18.97 -4.11
N SER A 100 -3.54 -19.16 -2.81
CA SER A 100 -4.50 -18.45 -1.97
C SER A 100 -4.10 -16.97 -1.81
N MET A 101 -5.07 -16.11 -1.49
CA MET A 101 -4.80 -14.69 -1.22
C MET A 101 -3.87 -14.51 -0.03
N GLU A 102 -3.90 -15.39 0.96
CA GLU A 102 -2.97 -15.35 2.09
C GLU A 102 -1.53 -15.60 1.67
N GLU A 103 -1.31 -16.57 0.79
CA GLU A 103 0.02 -16.86 0.23
C GLU A 103 0.55 -15.68 -0.57
N VAL A 104 -0.31 -15.05 -1.38
CA VAL A 104 0.04 -13.86 -2.16
C VAL A 104 0.45 -12.71 -1.24
N ARG A 105 -0.36 -12.43 -0.22
CA ARG A 105 -0.05 -11.36 0.75
C ARG A 105 1.25 -11.62 1.50
N GLY A 106 1.47 -12.85 1.94
CA GLY A 106 2.71 -13.23 2.61
C GLY A 106 3.94 -13.08 1.72
N ALA A 107 3.81 -13.46 0.45
CA ALA A 107 4.88 -13.31 -0.53
C ALA A 107 5.17 -11.82 -0.81
N ILE A 108 4.13 -10.99 -0.95
CA ILE A 108 4.29 -9.54 -1.12
C ILE A 108 5.01 -8.93 0.08
N ASP A 109 4.65 -9.32 1.31
CA ASP A 109 5.25 -8.81 2.53
C ASP A 109 6.75 -9.10 2.62
N SER A 110 7.22 -10.14 1.96
CA SER A 110 8.64 -10.53 1.94
C SER A 110 9.48 -9.80 0.88
N LEU A 111 8.85 -9.02 0.01
CA LEU A 111 9.53 -8.30 -1.06
C LEU A 111 10.09 -6.95 -0.58
N PRO A 112 11.06 -6.37 -1.32
CA PRO A 112 11.53 -5.01 -1.05
C PRO A 112 10.40 -4.00 -1.05
N GLU A 113 10.56 -2.93 -0.26
CA GLU A 113 9.52 -1.93 0.01
C GLU A 113 8.89 -1.33 -1.26
N SER A 114 9.69 -0.98 -2.26
CA SER A 114 9.17 -0.38 -3.50
C SER A 114 8.22 -1.31 -4.25
N TYR A 115 8.55 -2.59 -4.33
CA TYR A 115 7.69 -3.60 -4.97
C TYR A 115 6.48 -3.93 -4.09
N ARG A 116 6.69 -4.03 -2.79
CA ARG A 116 5.62 -4.28 -1.83
C ARG A 116 4.53 -3.22 -1.91
N LEU A 117 4.91 -1.95 -1.96
CA LEU A 117 3.96 -0.84 -2.05
C LEU A 117 3.13 -0.91 -3.33
N ILE A 118 3.77 -0.99 -4.50
CA ILE A 118 3.05 -1.01 -5.78
C ILE A 118 2.14 -2.26 -5.91
N LEU A 119 2.61 -3.42 -5.48
CA LEU A 119 1.82 -4.65 -5.53
C LEU A 119 0.60 -4.58 -4.60
N ASN A 120 0.74 -4.03 -3.40
CA ASN A 120 -0.38 -3.82 -2.50
C ASN A 120 -1.41 -2.86 -3.07
N LEU A 121 -0.99 -1.75 -3.65
CA LEU A 121 -1.89 -0.75 -4.21
C LEU A 121 -2.67 -1.29 -5.43
N VAL A 122 -2.01 -2.04 -6.30
CA VAL A 122 -2.65 -2.59 -7.50
C VAL A 122 -3.47 -3.86 -7.18
N LEU A 123 -2.87 -4.84 -6.52
CA LEU A 123 -3.47 -6.17 -6.35
C LEU A 123 -4.42 -6.26 -5.16
N VAL A 124 -4.13 -5.60 -4.06
CA VAL A 124 -4.95 -5.67 -2.85
C VAL A 124 -5.99 -4.54 -2.82
N GLU A 125 -5.58 -3.31 -3.08
CA GLU A 125 -6.47 -2.14 -3.03
C GLU A 125 -7.20 -1.89 -4.36
N GLY A 126 -6.76 -2.50 -5.45
CA GLY A 126 -7.42 -2.40 -6.76
C GLY A 126 -7.31 -1.04 -7.43
N LEU A 127 -6.27 -0.27 -7.13
CA LEU A 127 -6.05 1.05 -7.72
C LEU A 127 -5.41 0.94 -9.11
N ASP A 128 -5.76 1.88 -10.00
CA ASP A 128 -5.09 2.01 -11.28
C ASP A 128 -3.85 2.92 -11.18
N TYR A 129 -3.05 2.99 -12.24
CA TYR A 129 -1.81 3.77 -12.23
C TYR A 129 -2.07 5.27 -12.13
N GLU A 130 -3.18 5.78 -12.65
CA GLU A 130 -3.56 7.19 -12.53
C GLU A 130 -3.82 7.55 -11.06
N GLU A 131 -4.60 6.73 -10.36
CA GLU A 131 -4.89 6.91 -8.94
C GLU A 131 -3.61 6.83 -8.09
N ILE A 132 -2.76 5.84 -8.35
CA ILE A 132 -1.50 5.67 -7.64
C ILE A 132 -0.55 6.84 -7.91
N SER A 133 -0.48 7.30 -9.16
CA SER A 133 0.31 8.48 -9.52
C SER A 133 -0.13 9.71 -8.73
N GLY A 134 -1.44 9.92 -8.61
CA GLY A 134 -2.00 11.02 -7.81
C GLY A 134 -1.65 10.92 -6.32
N LEU A 135 -1.57 9.71 -5.78
CA LEU A 135 -1.27 9.48 -4.36
C LEU A 135 0.23 9.54 -4.04
N THR A 136 1.08 9.07 -4.94
CA THR A 136 2.53 8.94 -4.72
C THR A 136 3.36 10.06 -5.33
N GLY A 137 2.84 10.74 -6.35
CA GLY A 137 3.60 11.69 -7.14
C GLY A 137 4.54 11.05 -8.15
N GLU A 138 4.56 9.73 -8.25
CA GLU A 138 5.38 9.00 -9.22
C GLU A 138 4.72 9.01 -10.60
N ARG A 139 5.53 8.97 -11.67
CA ARG A 139 5.02 8.90 -13.04
C ARG A 139 4.41 7.53 -13.30
N GLU A 140 3.33 7.48 -14.07
CA GLU A 140 2.66 6.22 -14.44
C GLU A 140 3.62 5.21 -15.11
N GLY A 141 4.52 5.68 -15.97
CA GLY A 141 5.54 4.82 -16.59
C GLY A 141 6.46 4.16 -15.58
N THR A 142 6.87 4.89 -14.55
CA THR A 142 7.67 4.36 -13.43
C THR A 142 6.89 3.31 -12.66
N LEU A 143 5.60 3.58 -12.39
CA LEU A 143 4.72 2.65 -11.69
C LEU A 143 4.52 1.34 -12.46
N ARG A 144 4.32 1.42 -13.79
CA ARG A 144 4.20 0.23 -14.64
C ARG A 144 5.46 -0.63 -14.59
N THR A 145 6.62 0.01 -14.64
CA THR A 145 7.91 -0.69 -14.55
C THR A 145 8.08 -1.36 -13.19
N GLN A 146 7.80 -0.65 -12.12
CA GLN A 146 7.85 -1.18 -10.75
C GLN A 146 6.89 -2.35 -10.57
N PHE A 147 5.67 -2.23 -11.09
CA PHE A 147 4.67 -3.30 -11.00
C PHE A 147 5.12 -4.53 -11.78
N SER A 148 5.58 -4.36 -13.01
CA SER A 148 6.06 -5.46 -13.86
C SER A 148 7.20 -6.23 -13.19
N ARG A 149 8.17 -5.52 -12.65
CA ARG A 149 9.32 -6.11 -11.95
C ARG A 149 8.91 -6.77 -10.63
N GLY A 150 8.06 -6.10 -9.87
CA GLY A 150 7.51 -6.63 -8.62
C GLY A 150 6.69 -7.88 -8.84
N LYS A 151 5.88 -7.90 -9.90
CA LYS A 151 5.08 -9.08 -10.28
C LYS A 151 5.97 -10.27 -10.62
N ALA A 152 7.05 -10.05 -11.38
CA ALA A 152 8.01 -11.11 -11.72
C ALA A 152 8.64 -11.72 -10.46
N LYS A 153 9.05 -10.89 -9.51
CA LYS A 153 9.61 -11.35 -8.23
C LYS A 153 8.57 -12.07 -7.37
N LEU A 154 7.33 -11.60 -7.38
CA LEU A 154 6.23 -12.23 -6.67
C LEU A 154 5.97 -13.64 -7.21
N VAL A 155 5.89 -13.78 -8.54
CA VAL A 155 5.69 -15.09 -9.20
C VAL A 155 6.82 -16.05 -8.85
N GLU A 156 8.06 -15.58 -8.89
CA GLU A 156 9.23 -16.39 -8.50
C GLU A 156 9.12 -16.90 -7.07
N LYS A 157 8.74 -16.05 -6.11
CA LYS A 157 8.56 -16.45 -4.71
C LYS A 157 7.43 -17.46 -4.54
N LEU A 158 6.30 -17.26 -5.21
CA LEU A 158 5.17 -18.17 -5.15
C LEU A 158 5.50 -19.56 -5.72
N ARG A 159 6.33 -19.61 -6.76
CA ARG A 159 6.82 -20.89 -7.31
C ARG A 159 7.73 -21.62 -6.33
N ARG A 160 8.59 -20.92 -5.61
CA ARG A 160 9.48 -21.53 -4.61
C ARG A 160 8.72 -22.11 -3.42
N VAL A 161 7.64 -21.49 -2.99
CA VAL A 161 6.81 -21.96 -1.89
C VAL A 161 6.14 -23.31 -2.23
N ARG A 162 5.88 -23.57 -3.51
CA ARG A 162 5.23 -24.81 -3.98
C ARG A 162 6.20 -25.95 -4.35
N GLN A 163 7.47 -25.70 -4.26
CA GLN A 163 8.49 -26.74 -4.37
C GLN A 163 8.81 -27.29 -2.97
#